data_aac8a609093950aa82af823575c0db39
#
_entry.id   aac8a609093950aa82af823575c0db39
#
_cell.length_a   1.000
_cell.length_b   1.000
_cell.length_c   1.000
_cell.angle_alpha   90.00
_cell.angle_beta   90.00
_cell.angle_gamma   90.00
#
_symmetry.space_group_name_H-M   'P 1'
#
loop_
_entity.id
_entity.type
_entity.pdbx_description
1 polymer ?
#
loop_
_entity_poly.entity_id
_entity_poly.type
_entity_poly.pdbx_seq_one_letter_code
_entity_poly.pdbx_strand_id
1 'polypeptide(L)'
;MPPPVEKGFVAVGGSGQRAIAGTTLPVPYTVSVTDDAAQPVAGATVSWTTAAGNGSVSAGSTTTDAGGHASVLHTLGPASGSQTVSATLGASTATPVRFSTTAVSSAPAARVAEVAIPANYGIHDTFVRDGLAFVCAWNTGLIIYDVGYGIRGGSPSSPVEVSRIAPLQGSVSGLTGAIHNAWWFHHPVSGEKRYVFLGQEGPGVIGSASRGDIYVVDVSDLVHPQQVASFGLAGAGTHNFWMDEAAQVLYAAYYNGGVVAIDVSGTLSGDLSSRLIAQVKPGGDDSTYTWGVQVANGSVYASDMVTGLWQLSLASAGMGVMSGRRVPDRWTSDLWVTGGFAFTGTWGGSLRRDSTGTLNPGNALKAWLLQPSGAPVSLPDSLILEGVGTVSDVEVSADGRRLLLTAERGPAGGFFLYDLADPLHLRFVASVAEAGGLHTGTFAKIGGRDLVFAARNPGDPALVIYDVTGALQ
;
A
#
# COMPACT_ATOMS: atom_id res chain seq x y z
N MET A 1 -19.75 -23.85 -41.41
CA MET A 1 -19.49 -24.61 -40.17
C MET A 1 -20.71 -24.45 -39.28
N PRO A 2 -21.16 -25.44 -38.55
CA PRO A 2 -22.15 -25.22 -37.51
C PRO A 2 -21.58 -24.27 -36.48
N PRO A 3 -22.41 -23.44 -35.79
CA PRO A 3 -21.92 -22.57 -34.75
C PRO A 3 -21.21 -23.37 -33.66
N PRO A 4 -20.16 -22.83 -33.02
CA PRO A 4 -19.45 -23.49 -31.92
C PRO A 4 -20.44 -23.82 -30.78
N VAL A 5 -20.33 -25.02 -30.23
CA VAL A 5 -21.17 -25.44 -29.10
C VAL A 5 -20.58 -24.88 -27.84
N GLU A 6 -21.33 -23.96 -27.19
CA GLU A 6 -20.97 -23.33 -25.93
C GLU A 6 -20.88 -24.37 -24.80
N LYS A 7 -19.75 -24.43 -24.09
CA LYS A 7 -19.53 -25.44 -23.03
C LYS A 7 -18.96 -24.87 -21.72
N GLY A 8 -17.92 -24.03 -21.79
CA GLY A 8 -17.38 -23.37 -20.61
C GLY A 8 -18.12 -22.07 -20.35
N PHE A 9 -18.67 -21.89 -19.12
CA PHE A 9 -19.34 -20.68 -18.72
C PHE A 9 -18.96 -20.34 -17.26
N VAL A 10 -18.05 -19.38 -17.05
CA VAL A 10 -17.47 -19.10 -15.74
C VAL A 10 -17.37 -17.60 -15.47
N ALA A 11 -17.40 -17.21 -14.20
CA ALA A 11 -17.06 -15.85 -13.78
C ALA A 11 -15.56 -15.61 -13.92
N VAL A 12 -15.18 -14.44 -14.46
CA VAL A 12 -13.78 -14.03 -14.60
C VAL A 12 -13.48 -12.67 -13.94
N GLY A 13 -14.50 -11.95 -13.45
CA GLY A 13 -14.26 -10.69 -12.72
C GLY A 13 -15.52 -10.10 -12.09
N GLY A 14 -15.32 -9.18 -11.15
CA GLY A 14 -16.33 -8.30 -10.58
C GLY A 14 -17.11 -8.81 -9.36
N SER A 15 -16.99 -10.08 -8.97
CA SER A 15 -17.66 -10.58 -7.76
C SER A 15 -16.96 -10.14 -6.48
N GLY A 16 -17.67 -10.17 -5.33
CA GLY A 16 -17.09 -9.87 -4.02
C GLY A 16 -16.96 -8.39 -3.68
N GLN A 17 -17.40 -7.49 -4.54
CA GLN A 17 -17.35 -6.04 -4.30
C GLN A 17 -18.20 -5.64 -3.08
N ARG A 18 -17.87 -4.48 -2.51
CA ARG A 18 -18.65 -3.83 -1.47
C ARG A 18 -18.85 -2.36 -1.84
N ALA A 19 -20.08 -1.85 -1.77
CA ALA A 19 -20.42 -0.48 -2.11
C ALA A 19 -21.66 -0.01 -1.34
N ILE A 20 -21.90 1.30 -1.36
CA ILE A 20 -23.11 1.89 -0.74
C ILE A 20 -24.35 1.37 -1.45
N ALA A 21 -25.36 0.99 -0.68
CA ALA A 21 -26.66 0.63 -1.20
C ALA A 21 -27.22 1.74 -2.13
N GLY A 22 -27.74 1.36 -3.26
CA GLY A 22 -28.24 2.30 -4.28
C GLY A 22 -27.19 2.85 -5.24
N THR A 23 -25.88 2.55 -5.07
CA THR A 23 -24.84 3.01 -5.99
C THR A 23 -24.49 1.97 -7.05
N THR A 24 -23.90 2.43 -8.16
CA THR A 24 -23.38 1.54 -9.22
C THR A 24 -21.98 1.06 -8.84
N LEU A 25 -21.73 -0.23 -9.02
CA LEU A 25 -20.42 -0.84 -8.75
C LEU A 25 -19.37 -0.31 -9.74
N PRO A 26 -18.14 -0.06 -9.29
CA PRO A 26 -17.06 0.45 -10.14
C PRO A 26 -16.53 -0.60 -11.13
N VAL A 27 -16.62 -1.89 -10.78
CA VAL A 27 -16.11 -2.98 -11.63
C VAL A 27 -17.29 -3.81 -12.17
N PRO A 28 -17.39 -4.01 -13.50
CA PRO A 28 -18.45 -4.81 -14.07
C PRO A 28 -18.31 -6.29 -13.70
N TYR A 29 -19.42 -6.99 -13.58
CA TYR A 29 -19.42 -8.44 -13.58
C TYR A 29 -19.09 -8.96 -14.98
N THR A 30 -18.15 -9.88 -15.07
CA THR A 30 -17.67 -10.42 -16.33
C THR A 30 -17.67 -11.94 -16.30
N VAL A 31 -18.21 -12.53 -17.36
CA VAL A 31 -18.17 -13.98 -17.64
C VAL A 31 -17.33 -14.27 -18.86
N SER A 32 -16.78 -15.49 -18.92
CA SER A 32 -16.13 -16.04 -20.12
C SER A 32 -16.93 -17.22 -20.65
N VAL A 33 -17.04 -17.32 -21.97
CA VAL A 33 -17.67 -18.41 -22.70
C VAL A 33 -16.62 -19.05 -23.60
N THR A 34 -16.49 -20.39 -23.49
CA THR A 34 -15.60 -21.20 -24.33
C THR A 34 -16.34 -22.39 -24.97
N ASP A 35 -15.79 -22.90 -26.06
CA ASP A 35 -16.24 -24.13 -26.70
C ASP A 35 -15.59 -25.38 -26.09
N ASP A 36 -15.86 -26.55 -26.72
CA ASP A 36 -15.31 -27.88 -26.32
C ASP A 36 -13.78 -27.95 -26.39
N ALA A 37 -13.15 -27.11 -27.20
CA ALA A 37 -11.70 -27.00 -27.35
C ALA A 37 -11.09 -25.90 -26.45
N ALA A 38 -11.86 -25.34 -25.50
CA ALA A 38 -11.51 -24.23 -24.65
C ALA A 38 -11.16 -22.94 -25.42
N GLN A 39 -11.66 -22.80 -26.66
CA GLN A 39 -11.48 -21.58 -27.43
C GLN A 39 -12.60 -20.58 -27.11
N PRO A 40 -12.31 -19.26 -27.12
CA PRO A 40 -13.32 -18.24 -26.84
C PRO A 40 -14.44 -18.24 -27.88
N VAL A 41 -15.69 -18.14 -27.43
CA VAL A 41 -16.87 -18.04 -28.29
C VAL A 41 -17.35 -16.60 -28.34
N ALA A 42 -17.21 -15.96 -29.50
CA ALA A 42 -17.72 -14.61 -29.75
C ALA A 42 -19.20 -14.64 -30.15
N GLY A 43 -19.97 -13.60 -29.74
CA GLY A 43 -21.37 -13.44 -30.11
C GLY A 43 -22.35 -14.29 -29.30
N ALA A 44 -21.89 -15.06 -28.31
CA ALA A 44 -22.77 -15.82 -27.41
C ALA A 44 -23.60 -14.87 -26.57
N THR A 45 -24.91 -15.13 -26.46
CA THR A 45 -25.83 -14.25 -25.69
C THR A 45 -25.84 -14.64 -24.22
N VAL A 46 -25.52 -13.68 -23.35
CA VAL A 46 -25.57 -13.81 -21.89
C VAL A 46 -26.72 -12.95 -21.35
N SER A 47 -27.64 -13.56 -20.64
CA SER A 47 -28.73 -12.88 -19.95
C SER A 47 -28.39 -12.64 -18.49
N TRP A 48 -28.68 -11.43 -17.99
CA TRP A 48 -28.35 -10.97 -16.65
C TRP A 48 -29.61 -10.67 -15.86
N THR A 49 -29.70 -11.20 -14.65
CA THR A 49 -30.86 -10.99 -13.77
C THR A 49 -30.42 -10.68 -12.34
N THR A 50 -31.12 -9.76 -11.69
CA THR A 50 -30.98 -9.48 -10.27
C THR A 50 -32.08 -10.20 -9.48
N ALA A 51 -31.79 -10.59 -8.23
CA ALA A 51 -32.83 -11.01 -7.30
C ALA A 51 -33.69 -9.78 -6.91
N ALA A 52 -34.93 -10.03 -6.50
CA ALA A 52 -35.83 -8.98 -6.07
C ALA A 52 -35.19 -8.14 -4.93
N GLY A 53 -35.21 -6.82 -5.08
CA GLY A 53 -34.59 -5.88 -4.13
C GLY A 53 -33.08 -5.68 -4.29
N ASN A 54 -32.42 -6.42 -5.17
CA ASN A 54 -30.96 -6.35 -5.38
C ASN A 54 -30.56 -5.33 -6.45
N GLY A 55 -31.41 -4.36 -6.76
CA GLY A 55 -31.11 -3.30 -7.71
C GLY A 55 -31.31 -3.70 -9.17
N SER A 56 -30.45 -3.18 -10.05
CA SER A 56 -30.57 -3.37 -11.50
C SER A 56 -29.22 -3.53 -12.17
N VAL A 57 -29.21 -4.17 -13.33
CA VAL A 57 -28.06 -4.28 -14.23
C VAL A 57 -28.18 -3.30 -15.40
N SER A 58 -27.06 -2.83 -15.93
CA SER A 58 -27.02 -1.88 -17.04
C SER A 58 -27.61 -2.41 -18.34
N ALA A 59 -27.71 -3.73 -18.48
CA ALA A 59 -28.37 -4.41 -19.59
C ALA A 59 -28.89 -5.77 -19.14
N GLY A 60 -30.11 -6.14 -19.54
CA GLY A 60 -30.66 -7.47 -19.29
C GLY A 60 -30.04 -8.58 -20.13
N SER A 61 -29.30 -8.24 -21.18
CA SER A 61 -28.56 -9.15 -22.05
C SER A 61 -27.38 -8.45 -22.70
N THR A 62 -26.25 -9.16 -22.81
CA THR A 62 -25.05 -8.74 -23.56
C THR A 62 -24.54 -9.90 -24.41
N THR A 63 -23.68 -9.64 -25.40
CA THR A 63 -23.03 -10.66 -26.19
C THR A 63 -21.54 -10.70 -25.89
N THR A 64 -20.93 -11.87 -26.00
CA THR A 64 -19.49 -12.03 -25.83
C THR A 64 -18.72 -11.37 -26.96
N ASP A 65 -17.59 -10.74 -26.59
CA ASP A 65 -16.61 -10.17 -27.52
C ASP A 65 -15.75 -11.27 -28.20
N ALA A 66 -14.74 -10.83 -28.97
CA ALA A 66 -13.81 -11.75 -29.65
C ALA A 66 -12.96 -12.60 -28.66
N GLY A 67 -12.80 -12.15 -27.42
CA GLY A 67 -12.16 -12.90 -26.32
C GLY A 67 -13.10 -13.83 -25.56
N GLY A 68 -14.36 -13.93 -26.00
CA GLY A 68 -15.39 -14.75 -25.33
C GLY A 68 -15.93 -14.11 -24.05
N HIS A 69 -15.74 -12.80 -23.81
CA HIS A 69 -16.17 -12.13 -22.58
C HIS A 69 -17.44 -11.31 -22.77
N ALA A 70 -18.35 -11.41 -21.80
CA ALA A 70 -19.54 -10.55 -21.69
C ALA A 70 -19.57 -9.90 -20.30
N SER A 71 -19.92 -8.61 -20.25
CA SER A 71 -19.88 -7.83 -18.99
C SER A 71 -21.15 -7.00 -18.80
N VAL A 72 -21.46 -6.70 -17.50
CA VAL A 72 -22.58 -5.84 -17.11
C VAL A 72 -22.22 -5.05 -15.85
N LEU A 73 -22.65 -3.79 -15.75
CA LEU A 73 -22.57 -3.03 -14.50
C LEU A 73 -23.81 -3.31 -13.64
N HIS A 74 -23.62 -3.37 -12.33
CA HIS A 74 -24.67 -3.57 -11.35
C HIS A 74 -24.87 -2.29 -10.51
N THR A 75 -26.08 -1.75 -10.51
CA THR A 75 -26.52 -0.73 -9.55
C THR A 75 -27.22 -1.43 -8.40
N LEU A 76 -26.66 -1.30 -7.19
CA LEU A 76 -27.19 -1.95 -5.99
C LEU A 76 -28.60 -1.49 -5.64
N GLY A 77 -29.37 -2.38 -5.07
CA GLY A 77 -30.67 -2.03 -4.46
C GLY A 77 -30.49 -1.25 -3.15
N PRO A 78 -31.56 -0.69 -2.59
CA PRO A 78 -31.52 0.23 -1.46
C PRO A 78 -31.21 -0.47 -0.12
N ALA A 79 -31.37 -1.79 -0.03
CA ALA A 79 -31.16 -2.51 1.22
C ALA A 79 -29.68 -2.89 1.38
N SER A 80 -29.15 -2.75 2.61
CA SER A 80 -27.85 -3.30 2.98
C SER A 80 -27.89 -4.83 3.08
N GLY A 81 -26.73 -5.47 2.89
CA GLY A 81 -26.60 -6.92 2.92
C GLY A 81 -26.09 -7.49 1.60
N SER A 82 -26.09 -8.82 1.51
CA SER A 82 -25.64 -9.51 0.29
C SER A 82 -26.66 -9.32 -0.85
N GLN A 83 -26.16 -8.85 -2.00
CA GLN A 83 -26.95 -8.70 -3.22
C GLN A 83 -26.33 -9.53 -4.34
N THR A 84 -27.16 -10.11 -5.18
CA THR A 84 -26.73 -11.08 -6.18
C THR A 84 -27.23 -10.75 -7.58
N VAL A 85 -26.38 -11.04 -8.57
CA VAL A 85 -26.72 -11.05 -10.00
C VAL A 85 -26.41 -12.44 -10.55
N SER A 86 -27.31 -12.95 -11.38
CA SER A 86 -27.11 -14.22 -12.08
C SER A 86 -26.92 -13.98 -13.58
N ALA A 87 -25.92 -14.63 -14.14
CA ALA A 87 -25.71 -14.71 -15.59
C ALA A 87 -26.14 -16.09 -16.10
N THR A 88 -26.87 -16.14 -17.19
CA THR A 88 -27.28 -17.37 -17.88
C THR A 88 -26.89 -17.30 -19.35
N LEU A 89 -26.39 -18.40 -19.86
CA LEU A 89 -25.92 -18.51 -21.25
C LEU A 89 -27.07 -18.99 -22.14
N GLY A 90 -27.63 -18.13 -22.96
CA GLY A 90 -28.64 -18.37 -23.98
C GLY A 90 -29.57 -19.58 -23.76
N ALA A 91 -29.65 -20.45 -24.74
CA ALA A 91 -30.42 -21.72 -24.67
C ALA A 91 -29.57 -22.91 -24.11
N SER A 92 -28.38 -22.62 -23.56
CA SER A 92 -27.46 -23.61 -23.00
C SER A 92 -28.00 -24.24 -21.71
N THR A 93 -27.65 -25.51 -21.46
CA THR A 93 -27.87 -26.17 -20.18
C THR A 93 -26.80 -25.89 -19.15
N ALA A 94 -25.89 -24.95 -19.42
CA ALA A 94 -24.84 -24.55 -18.49
C ALA A 94 -25.42 -24.00 -17.17
N THR A 95 -24.78 -24.34 -16.07
CA THR A 95 -25.16 -23.82 -14.74
C THR A 95 -25.05 -22.32 -14.72
N PRO A 96 -26.05 -21.55 -14.23
CA PRO A 96 -25.95 -20.12 -14.09
C PRO A 96 -24.78 -19.71 -13.22
N VAL A 97 -24.03 -18.70 -13.68
CA VAL A 97 -22.97 -18.05 -12.90
C VAL A 97 -23.60 -17.03 -11.97
N ARG A 98 -23.20 -17.04 -10.71
CA ARG A 98 -23.68 -16.08 -9.70
C ARG A 98 -22.57 -15.17 -9.23
N PHE A 99 -22.87 -13.88 -9.19
CA PHE A 99 -22.04 -12.83 -8.60
C PHE A 99 -22.69 -12.39 -7.30
N SER A 100 -21.87 -12.11 -6.30
CA SER A 100 -22.32 -11.54 -5.03
C SER A 100 -21.60 -10.23 -4.71
N THR A 101 -22.30 -9.30 -4.09
CA THR A 101 -21.77 -8.03 -3.63
C THR A 101 -22.40 -7.69 -2.28
N THR A 102 -21.67 -7.02 -1.40
CA THR A 102 -22.19 -6.54 -0.13
C THR A 102 -22.58 -5.07 -0.24
N ALA A 103 -23.88 -4.77 -0.18
CA ALA A 103 -24.40 -3.41 -0.04
C ALA A 103 -24.30 -2.92 1.41
N VAL A 104 -23.86 -1.70 1.64
CA VAL A 104 -23.78 -1.06 2.95
C VAL A 104 -24.70 0.17 3.01
N SER A 105 -25.25 0.46 4.20
CA SER A 105 -26.24 1.52 4.37
C SER A 105 -25.69 2.95 4.40
N SER A 106 -24.37 3.11 4.52
CA SER A 106 -23.70 4.42 4.54
C SER A 106 -22.34 4.35 3.87
N ALA A 107 -21.78 5.50 3.50
CA ALA A 107 -20.38 5.58 3.06
C ALA A 107 -19.47 5.10 4.19
N PRO A 108 -18.67 4.07 3.97
CA PRO A 108 -17.84 3.51 5.02
C PRO A 108 -16.66 4.40 5.40
N ALA A 109 -16.34 5.40 4.59
CA ALA A 109 -15.29 6.38 4.81
C ALA A 109 -15.73 7.73 4.22
N ALA A 110 -15.41 8.82 4.91
CA ALA A 110 -15.73 10.18 4.46
C ALA A 110 -14.45 11.02 4.39
N ARG A 111 -14.16 11.64 3.25
CA ARG A 111 -13.08 12.63 3.16
C ARG A 111 -13.44 13.83 4.03
N VAL A 112 -12.57 14.15 4.99
CA VAL A 112 -12.78 15.23 5.96
C VAL A 112 -11.89 16.43 5.71
N ALA A 113 -10.76 16.23 5.01
CA ALA A 113 -9.90 17.31 4.56
C ALA A 113 -9.14 16.93 3.29
N GLU A 114 -8.75 17.96 2.56
CA GLU A 114 -7.81 17.90 1.46
C GLU A 114 -6.91 19.14 1.55
N VAL A 115 -5.60 18.92 1.64
CA VAL A 115 -4.59 19.98 1.70
C VAL A 115 -3.72 19.85 0.46
N ALA A 116 -3.89 20.77 -0.48
CA ALA A 116 -3.06 20.81 -1.68
C ALA A 116 -1.60 21.07 -1.31
N ILE A 117 -0.69 20.27 -1.83
CA ILE A 117 0.73 20.41 -1.62
C ILE A 117 1.36 21.06 -2.84
N PRO A 118 1.96 22.26 -2.71
CA PRO A 118 2.62 22.94 -3.82
C PRO A 118 3.95 22.25 -4.14
N ALA A 119 3.89 21.09 -4.78
CA ALA A 119 5.06 20.28 -5.08
C ALA A 119 5.20 20.05 -6.58
N ASN A 120 6.46 20.11 -7.08
CA ASN A 120 6.76 19.81 -8.48
C ASN A 120 6.60 18.31 -8.83
N TYR A 121 6.64 17.43 -7.80
CA TYR A 121 6.56 15.97 -7.96
C TYR A 121 5.61 15.29 -6.98
N GLY A 122 4.91 16.04 -6.15
CA GLY A 122 3.85 15.51 -5.29
C GLY A 122 4.19 15.43 -3.81
N ILE A 123 3.36 14.73 -3.11
CA ILE A 123 3.50 14.23 -1.75
C ILE A 123 3.85 12.75 -1.85
N HIS A 124 4.73 12.23 -0.99
CA HIS A 124 5.10 10.82 -1.07
C HIS A 124 4.57 10.03 0.12
N ASP A 125 4.88 10.46 1.33
CA ASP A 125 4.45 9.77 2.54
C ASP A 125 4.01 10.74 3.63
N THR A 126 3.29 10.22 4.62
CA THR A 126 2.83 10.99 5.78
C THR A 126 2.95 10.16 7.04
N PHE A 127 3.81 10.57 7.96
CA PHE A 127 3.89 10.00 9.30
C PHE A 127 3.00 10.79 10.26
N VAL A 128 2.09 10.12 10.97
CA VAL A 128 1.17 10.79 11.90
C VAL A 128 1.31 10.24 13.31
N ARG A 129 1.58 11.11 14.26
CA ARG A 129 1.69 10.73 15.68
C ARG A 129 1.31 11.90 16.57
N ASP A 130 0.61 11.63 17.68
CA ASP A 130 0.21 12.61 18.72
C ASP A 130 -0.52 13.85 18.17
N GLY A 131 -1.18 13.78 17.04
CA GLY A 131 -1.88 14.91 16.44
C GLY A 131 -0.98 15.84 15.62
N LEU A 132 0.24 15.43 15.28
CA LEU A 132 1.08 16.05 14.24
C LEU A 132 1.16 15.12 13.03
N ALA A 133 1.11 15.71 11.83
CA ALA A 133 1.37 15.04 10.57
C ALA A 133 2.66 15.60 9.96
N PHE A 134 3.62 14.70 9.74
CA PHE A 134 4.89 14.97 9.07
C PHE A 134 4.75 14.55 7.61
N VAL A 135 4.55 15.52 6.74
CA VAL A 135 4.23 15.31 5.33
C VAL A 135 5.50 15.41 4.49
N CYS A 136 5.89 14.31 3.88
CA CYS A 136 7.04 14.22 2.98
C CYS A 136 6.64 14.71 1.59
N ALA A 137 6.83 16.01 1.36
CA ALA A 137 6.35 16.72 0.18
C ALA A 137 7.41 16.77 -0.94
N TRP A 138 8.12 15.65 -1.12
CA TRP A 138 9.10 15.41 -2.18
C TRP A 138 10.09 16.57 -2.34
N ASN A 139 10.05 17.30 -3.46
CA ASN A 139 10.95 18.43 -3.72
C ASN A 139 10.55 19.72 -2.99
N THR A 140 9.43 19.73 -2.29
CA THR A 140 9.04 20.82 -1.38
C THR A 140 9.70 20.67 0.00
N GLY A 141 10.16 19.46 0.34
CA GLY A 141 10.78 19.12 1.62
C GLY A 141 9.79 18.48 2.59
N LEU A 142 10.00 18.70 3.90
CA LEU A 142 9.08 18.27 4.95
C LEU A 142 8.13 19.41 5.31
N ILE A 143 6.84 19.11 5.48
CA ILE A 143 5.86 20.04 6.05
C ILE A 143 5.24 19.38 7.30
N ILE A 144 5.20 20.13 8.40
CA ILE A 144 4.60 19.68 9.67
C ILE A 144 3.26 20.35 9.83
N TYR A 145 2.19 19.57 9.96
CA TYR A 145 0.83 20.05 10.22
C TYR A 145 0.38 19.70 11.64
N ASP A 146 -0.25 20.66 12.30
CA ASP A 146 -1.10 20.41 13.46
C ASP A 146 -2.44 19.84 12.96
N VAL A 147 -2.74 18.62 13.37
CA VAL A 147 -3.99 17.91 13.05
C VAL A 147 -4.72 17.49 14.33
N GLY A 148 -4.37 18.09 15.47
CA GLY A 148 -4.94 17.80 16.79
C GLY A 148 -3.93 17.85 17.94
N TYR A 149 -2.69 18.24 17.69
CA TYR A 149 -1.66 18.46 18.72
C TYR A 149 -1.94 19.69 19.59
N GLY A 150 -2.55 20.73 18.98
CA GLY A 150 -2.97 21.95 19.65
C GLY A 150 -1.99 23.11 19.60
N ILE A 151 -0.84 22.99 18.90
CA ILE A 151 0.17 24.06 18.80
C ILE A 151 -0.30 25.24 17.91
N ARG A 152 -1.15 24.96 16.92
CA ARG A 152 -1.74 25.94 16.00
C ARG A 152 -3.25 25.90 15.95
N GLY A 153 -3.89 25.05 16.79
CA GLY A 153 -5.33 24.85 16.80
C GLY A 153 -5.86 24.09 15.59
N GLY A 154 -5.01 23.31 14.94
CA GLY A 154 -5.37 22.44 13.84
C GLY A 154 -6.24 21.25 14.28
N SER A 155 -6.92 20.64 13.33
CA SER A 155 -7.71 19.41 13.51
C SER A 155 -7.64 18.55 12.24
N PRO A 156 -8.08 17.28 12.30
CA PRO A 156 -8.09 16.43 11.10
C PRO A 156 -8.95 16.99 9.95
N SER A 157 -9.99 17.76 10.26
CA SER A 157 -10.85 18.41 9.26
C SER A 157 -10.38 19.81 8.86
N SER A 158 -9.39 20.36 9.55
CA SER A 158 -8.80 21.67 9.29
C SER A 158 -7.32 21.64 9.70
N PRO A 159 -6.45 20.94 8.97
CA PRO A 159 -5.02 20.92 9.24
C PRO A 159 -4.41 22.31 9.17
N VAL A 160 -3.53 22.65 10.11
CA VAL A 160 -2.84 23.94 10.12
C VAL A 160 -1.34 23.72 10.08
N GLU A 161 -0.66 24.34 9.12
CA GLU A 161 0.79 24.25 8.99
C GLU A 161 1.48 24.85 10.24
N VAL A 162 2.36 24.07 10.84
CA VAL A 162 3.22 24.51 11.96
C VAL A 162 4.52 25.10 11.42
N SER A 163 5.17 24.36 10.54
CA SER A 163 6.46 24.71 9.96
C SER A 163 6.78 23.84 8.75
N ARG A 164 7.87 24.18 8.06
CA ARG A 164 8.45 23.37 6.99
C ARG A 164 9.96 23.43 6.96
N ILE A 165 10.57 22.38 6.44
CA ILE A 165 11.98 22.35 6.08
C ILE A 165 12.07 22.34 4.56
N ALA A 166 12.87 23.26 4.03
CA ALA A 166 13.20 23.31 2.60
C ALA A 166 13.86 22.00 2.13
N PRO A 167 13.86 21.72 0.82
CA PRO A 167 14.55 20.56 0.28
C PRO A 167 15.99 20.46 0.74
N LEU A 168 16.37 19.32 1.32
CA LEU A 168 17.70 19.04 1.80
C LEU A 168 18.57 18.50 0.67
N GLN A 169 19.87 18.77 0.73
CA GLN A 169 20.82 18.20 -0.22
C GLN A 169 21.66 17.11 0.44
N GLY A 170 21.67 15.93 -0.17
CA GLY A 170 22.42 14.78 0.32
C GLY A 170 23.92 15.01 0.26
N SER A 171 24.60 14.79 1.35
CA SER A 171 26.04 14.93 1.47
C SER A 171 26.80 13.80 0.74
N VAL A 172 26.21 12.61 0.69
CA VAL A 172 26.76 11.42 0.01
C VAL A 172 26.10 11.19 -1.34
N SER A 173 24.77 11.27 -1.40
CA SER A 173 24.00 11.03 -2.63
C SER A 173 24.10 12.15 -3.66
N GLY A 174 24.35 13.40 -3.21
CA GLY A 174 24.29 14.60 -4.03
C GLY A 174 22.88 14.95 -4.56
N LEU A 175 21.84 14.21 -4.15
CA LEU A 175 20.46 14.45 -4.52
C LEU A 175 19.90 15.62 -3.73
N THR A 176 19.07 16.46 -4.35
CA THR A 176 18.36 17.55 -3.67
C THR A 176 16.88 17.28 -3.64
N GLY A 177 16.23 17.49 -2.49
CA GLY A 177 14.81 17.20 -2.32
C GLY A 177 14.51 15.71 -2.24
N ALA A 178 13.45 15.27 -2.91
CA ALA A 178 12.99 13.88 -2.92
C ALA A 178 12.77 13.29 -1.52
N ILE A 179 12.23 14.10 -0.59
CA ILE A 179 11.90 13.66 0.77
C ILE A 179 10.73 12.69 0.67
N HIS A 180 11.03 11.44 1.02
CA HIS A 180 10.19 10.29 0.77
C HIS A 180 9.35 9.90 1.98
N ASN A 181 9.99 9.61 3.11
CA ASN A 181 9.35 9.15 4.33
C ASN A 181 9.90 9.85 5.57
N ALA A 182 9.19 9.73 6.69
CA ALA A 182 9.56 10.31 7.97
C ALA A 182 9.31 9.34 9.12
N TRP A 183 10.06 9.51 10.20
CA TRP A 183 9.78 8.89 11.49
C TRP A 183 10.07 9.86 12.63
N TRP A 184 9.05 10.20 13.43
CA TRP A 184 9.23 11.01 14.62
C TRP A 184 9.57 10.12 15.81
N PHE A 185 10.84 10.12 16.19
CA PHE A 185 11.38 9.30 17.26
C PHE A 185 10.97 9.79 18.64
N HIS A 186 10.40 8.89 19.45
CA HIS A 186 10.10 9.13 20.85
C HIS A 186 11.05 8.30 21.70
N HIS A 187 11.88 8.98 22.51
CA HIS A 187 12.86 8.30 23.34
C HIS A 187 12.15 7.44 24.41
N PRO A 188 12.41 6.12 24.50
CA PRO A 188 11.59 5.17 25.25
C PRO A 188 11.62 5.38 26.77
N VAL A 189 12.67 6.02 27.30
CA VAL A 189 12.85 6.23 28.76
C VAL A 189 12.53 7.66 29.16
N SER A 190 13.08 8.66 28.48
CA SER A 190 12.87 10.08 28.82
C SER A 190 11.56 10.64 28.27
N GLY A 191 10.96 10.00 27.27
CA GLY A 191 9.83 10.52 26.53
C GLY A 191 10.17 11.73 25.64
N GLU A 192 11.46 12.05 25.47
CA GLU A 192 11.91 13.13 24.60
C GLU A 192 11.52 12.88 23.16
N LYS A 193 11.00 13.89 22.49
CA LYS A 193 10.48 13.84 21.10
C LYS A 193 11.30 14.76 20.20
N ARG A 194 12.62 14.67 20.32
CA ARG A 194 13.53 15.65 19.75
C ARG A 194 13.77 15.47 18.27
N TYR A 195 13.81 14.22 17.76
CA TYR A 195 14.32 13.98 16.43
C TYR A 195 13.26 13.42 15.48
N VAL A 196 13.24 13.96 14.25
CA VAL A 196 12.57 13.36 13.10
C VAL A 196 13.64 12.88 12.14
N PHE A 197 13.52 11.61 11.71
CA PHE A 197 14.33 11.03 10.66
C PHE A 197 13.59 11.17 9.33
N LEU A 198 14.30 11.60 8.28
CA LEU A 198 13.77 11.78 6.94
C LEU A 198 14.57 10.95 5.97
N GLY A 199 13.90 10.19 5.10
CA GLY A 199 14.51 9.47 3.98
C GLY A 199 14.43 10.28 2.71
N GLN A 200 15.48 10.22 1.91
CA GLN A 200 15.54 10.82 0.58
C GLN A 200 15.57 9.71 -0.47
N GLU A 201 14.66 9.72 -1.43
CA GLU A 201 14.53 8.67 -2.42
C GLU A 201 15.07 9.07 -3.80
N GLY A 202 15.97 8.25 -4.33
CA GLY A 202 16.42 8.30 -5.71
C GLY A 202 16.56 6.89 -6.27
N PRO A 203 15.46 6.29 -6.76
CA PRO A 203 15.42 4.86 -7.06
C PRO A 203 16.43 4.39 -8.11
N GLY A 204 16.75 5.21 -9.11
CA GLY A 204 17.69 4.83 -10.14
C GLY A 204 17.26 3.58 -10.92
N VAL A 205 18.22 2.67 -11.18
CA VAL A 205 17.97 1.43 -11.93
C VAL A 205 17.85 0.26 -10.94
N ILE A 206 16.74 -0.45 -11.01
CA ILE A 206 16.45 -1.59 -10.12
C ILE A 206 17.54 -2.65 -10.24
N GLY A 207 18.04 -3.08 -9.06
CA GLY A 207 19.08 -4.07 -8.93
C GLY A 207 20.51 -3.55 -9.14
N SER A 208 20.70 -2.26 -9.51
CA SER A 208 22.05 -1.78 -9.81
C SER A 208 22.45 -0.47 -9.14
N ALA A 209 21.59 0.54 -9.11
CA ALA A 209 21.96 1.85 -8.59
C ALA A 209 20.75 2.60 -8.01
N SER A 210 20.99 3.27 -6.91
CA SER A 210 20.05 4.21 -6.29
C SER A 210 20.81 5.30 -5.55
N ARG A 211 20.12 6.34 -5.08
CA ARG A 211 20.68 7.45 -4.32
C ARG A 211 19.68 7.91 -3.27
N GLY A 212 20.16 8.46 -2.17
CA GLY A 212 19.35 9.09 -1.15
C GLY A 212 19.95 8.91 0.22
N ASP A 213 20.02 10.02 0.97
CA ASP A 213 20.54 10.08 2.32
C ASP A 213 19.41 10.02 3.34
N ILE A 214 19.74 9.71 4.59
CA ILE A 214 18.89 9.89 5.76
C ILE A 214 19.29 11.19 6.42
N TYR A 215 18.33 12.01 6.81
CA TYR A 215 18.57 13.23 7.59
C TYR A 215 17.97 13.08 8.98
N VAL A 216 18.62 13.71 9.95
CA VAL A 216 18.08 13.89 11.30
C VAL A 216 17.77 15.36 11.49
N VAL A 217 16.53 15.62 11.83
CA VAL A 217 16.00 16.97 12.09
C VAL A 217 15.67 17.09 13.56
N ASP A 218 16.24 18.09 14.22
CA ASP A 218 15.87 18.49 15.58
C ASP A 218 14.57 19.29 15.52
N VAL A 219 13.54 18.77 16.16
CA VAL A 219 12.20 19.35 16.27
C VAL A 219 11.85 19.71 17.73
N SER A 220 12.87 19.92 18.60
CA SER A 220 12.65 20.42 19.96
C SER A 220 11.84 21.70 19.94
N ASP A 221 12.07 22.55 18.93
CA ASP A 221 11.19 23.64 18.54
C ASP A 221 10.48 23.25 17.23
N LEU A 222 9.22 22.81 17.32
CA LEU A 222 8.41 22.42 16.17
C LEU A 222 8.19 23.56 15.16
N VAL A 223 8.36 24.82 15.58
CA VAL A 223 8.17 25.99 14.70
C VAL A 223 9.44 26.32 13.92
N HIS A 224 10.61 25.96 14.45
CA HIS A 224 11.92 26.21 13.82
C HIS A 224 12.76 24.92 13.76
N PRO A 225 12.31 23.89 13.01
CA PRO A 225 13.04 22.63 12.89
C PRO A 225 14.41 22.84 12.21
N GLN A 226 15.43 22.09 12.64
CA GLN A 226 16.80 22.23 12.15
C GLN A 226 17.38 20.87 11.76
N GLN A 227 17.95 20.73 10.57
CA GLN A 227 18.78 19.57 10.25
C GLN A 227 20.05 19.58 11.12
N VAL A 228 20.32 18.47 11.81
CA VAL A 228 21.45 18.35 12.73
C VAL A 228 22.43 17.23 12.35
N ALA A 229 21.98 16.21 11.64
CA ALA A 229 22.80 15.08 11.23
C ALA A 229 22.35 14.49 9.90
N SER A 230 23.19 13.63 9.30
CA SER A 230 22.85 12.83 8.14
C SER A 230 23.62 11.53 8.10
N PHE A 231 23.09 10.55 7.35
CA PHE A 231 23.73 9.29 7.03
C PHE A 231 23.52 8.98 5.54
N GLY A 232 24.53 8.46 4.86
CA GLY A 232 24.43 8.06 3.46
C GLY A 232 25.36 6.89 3.13
N LEU A 233 24.95 6.11 2.13
CA LEU A 233 25.77 5.05 1.53
C LEU A 233 26.03 5.38 0.07
N ALA A 234 27.30 5.41 -0.33
CA ALA A 234 27.68 5.68 -1.71
C ALA A 234 27.07 4.65 -2.67
N GLY A 235 26.37 5.13 -3.70
CA GLY A 235 25.75 4.29 -4.73
C GLY A 235 24.50 3.55 -4.29
N ALA A 236 23.94 3.87 -3.13
CA ALA A 236 22.69 3.32 -2.63
C ALA A 236 21.79 4.41 -2.05
N GLY A 237 20.49 4.18 -1.99
CA GLY A 237 19.51 5.14 -1.49
C GLY A 237 18.45 4.53 -0.62
N THR A 238 17.92 5.35 0.28
CA THR A 238 16.90 4.92 1.25
C THR A 238 15.52 4.81 0.63
N HIS A 239 14.68 3.99 1.26
CA HIS A 239 13.25 3.90 1.07
C HIS A 239 12.57 3.89 2.45
N ASN A 240 11.77 2.90 2.82
CA ASN A 240 11.01 2.91 4.07
C ASN A 240 11.87 2.66 5.32
N PHE A 241 11.37 3.16 6.45
CA PHE A 241 12.00 3.07 7.77
C PHE A 241 11.20 2.21 8.75
N TRP A 242 11.92 1.63 9.69
CA TRP A 242 11.36 1.15 10.95
C TRP A 242 12.28 1.55 12.10
N MET A 243 11.73 2.24 13.09
CA MET A 243 12.46 2.59 14.30
C MET A 243 12.13 1.61 15.42
N ASP A 244 13.12 0.86 15.86
CA ASP A 244 13.04 0.20 17.15
C ASP A 244 13.38 1.23 18.24
N GLU A 245 12.35 1.89 18.76
CA GLU A 245 12.53 2.95 19.76
C GLU A 245 13.13 2.39 21.06
N ALA A 246 12.80 1.15 21.43
CA ALA A 246 13.31 0.52 22.64
C ALA A 246 14.81 0.23 22.56
N ALA A 247 15.26 -0.25 21.42
CA ALA A 247 16.68 -0.47 21.14
C ALA A 247 17.41 0.79 20.70
N GLN A 248 16.70 1.86 20.34
CA GLN A 248 17.23 3.08 19.72
C GLN A 248 18.01 2.76 18.43
N VAL A 249 17.41 1.95 17.58
CA VAL A 249 18.00 1.53 16.30
C VAL A 249 17.02 1.86 15.17
N LEU A 250 17.50 2.64 14.19
CA LEU A 250 16.79 2.87 12.94
C LEU A 250 17.16 1.77 11.94
N TYR A 251 16.17 1.03 11.49
CA TYR A 251 16.29 0.14 10.34
C TYR A 251 15.76 0.86 9.11
N ALA A 252 16.52 0.84 8.03
CA ALA A 252 16.11 1.43 6.76
C ALA A 252 16.25 0.42 5.62
N ALA A 253 15.22 0.30 4.82
CA ALA A 253 15.33 -0.27 3.49
C ALA A 253 16.16 0.69 2.63
N TYR A 254 17.19 0.15 1.97
CA TYR A 254 18.19 0.97 1.29
C TYR A 254 18.42 0.53 -0.16
N TYR A 255 17.35 0.19 -0.84
CA TYR A 255 17.32 -0.29 -2.22
C TYR A 255 18.41 -1.35 -2.50
N ASN A 256 19.34 -1.08 -3.46
CA ASN A 256 20.47 -1.96 -3.75
C ASN A 256 21.52 -2.04 -2.62
N GLY A 257 21.40 -1.20 -1.60
CA GLY A 257 22.14 -1.30 -0.33
C GLY A 257 21.58 -2.36 0.62
N GLY A 258 20.37 -2.86 0.37
CA GLY A 258 19.70 -3.83 1.22
C GLY A 258 19.05 -3.21 2.45
N VAL A 259 19.24 -3.82 3.62
CA VAL A 259 18.78 -3.31 4.91
C VAL A 259 19.97 -2.78 5.69
N VAL A 260 19.87 -1.58 6.23
CA VAL A 260 20.86 -1.00 7.15
C VAL A 260 20.26 -0.83 8.54
N ALA A 261 21.07 -0.98 9.57
CA ALA A 261 20.74 -0.70 10.96
C ALA A 261 21.69 0.37 11.50
N ILE A 262 21.15 1.44 12.07
CA ILE A 262 21.90 2.62 12.53
C ILE A 262 21.60 2.84 14.00
N ASP A 263 22.62 3.01 14.84
CA ASP A 263 22.50 3.43 16.24
C ASP A 263 22.07 4.91 16.29
N VAL A 264 20.89 5.16 16.86
CA VAL A 264 20.35 6.50 17.03
C VAL A 264 20.29 6.93 18.49
N SER A 265 21.05 6.26 19.34
CA SER A 265 21.13 6.60 20.76
C SER A 265 21.90 7.88 21.03
N GLY A 266 21.54 8.57 22.13
CA GLY A 266 22.22 9.78 22.58
C GLY A 266 22.01 11.00 21.66
N THR A 267 22.98 11.93 21.67
CA THR A 267 22.92 13.14 20.83
C THR A 267 23.38 12.82 19.41
N LEU A 268 22.57 13.22 18.44
CA LEU A 268 22.85 13.05 17.01
C LEU A 268 23.31 14.37 16.40
N SER A 269 24.47 14.34 15.74
CA SER A 269 25.03 15.52 15.05
C SER A 269 26.04 15.13 13.96
N GLY A 270 26.07 15.90 12.88
CA GLY A 270 27.03 15.72 11.77
C GLY A 270 26.85 14.43 10.99
N ASP A 271 27.95 13.81 10.60
CA ASP A 271 27.97 12.54 9.85
C ASP A 271 27.78 11.35 10.78
N LEU A 272 26.76 10.53 10.49
CA LEU A 272 26.43 9.33 11.26
C LEU A 272 27.02 8.03 10.67
N SER A 273 27.97 8.09 9.73
CA SER A 273 28.56 6.90 9.11
C SER A 273 29.18 5.93 10.12
N SER A 274 29.74 6.46 11.22
CA SER A 274 30.29 5.67 12.34
C SER A 274 29.22 4.99 13.21
N ARG A 275 27.94 5.31 13.01
CA ARG A 275 26.80 4.73 13.72
C ARG A 275 26.19 3.54 13.02
N LEU A 276 26.71 3.15 11.86
CA LEU A 276 26.26 1.94 11.14
C LEU A 276 26.57 0.70 11.98
N ILE A 277 25.53 0.00 12.43
CA ILE A 277 25.63 -1.26 13.17
C ILE A 277 25.83 -2.42 12.20
N ALA A 278 24.99 -2.47 11.15
CA ALA A 278 24.97 -3.57 10.21
C ALA A 278 24.36 -3.18 8.86
N GLN A 279 24.79 -3.90 7.82
CA GLN A 279 24.19 -3.86 6.50
C GLN A 279 24.05 -5.30 5.97
N VAL A 280 22.88 -5.62 5.40
CA VAL A 280 22.60 -6.92 4.78
C VAL A 280 21.92 -6.71 3.43
N LYS A 281 22.40 -7.40 2.40
CA LYS A 281 21.77 -7.47 1.07
C LYS A 281 21.11 -8.84 0.92
N PRO A 282 19.80 -8.97 1.19
CA PRO A 282 19.15 -10.27 1.29
C PRO A 282 19.20 -11.09 0.01
N GLY A 283 19.05 -10.44 -1.15
CA GLY A 283 19.10 -11.08 -2.46
C GLY A 283 20.51 -11.23 -3.06
N GLY A 284 21.56 -10.80 -2.33
CA GLY A 284 22.91 -10.67 -2.85
C GLY A 284 23.15 -9.38 -3.63
N ASP A 285 24.37 -9.14 -4.08
CA ASP A 285 24.80 -7.85 -4.63
C ASP A 285 24.03 -7.44 -5.90
N ASP A 286 23.73 -8.41 -6.77
CA ASP A 286 23.17 -8.13 -8.10
C ASP A 286 21.64 -8.19 -8.16
N SER A 287 20.97 -8.57 -7.07
CA SER A 287 19.52 -8.81 -7.07
C SER A 287 18.77 -8.11 -5.94
N THR A 288 19.48 -7.50 -5.00
CA THR A 288 18.86 -6.79 -3.88
C THR A 288 18.31 -5.45 -4.34
N TYR A 289 17.05 -5.19 -3.99
CA TYR A 289 16.41 -3.89 -4.16
C TYR A 289 15.31 -3.72 -3.10
N THR A 290 15.75 -3.50 -1.86
CA THR A 290 14.90 -3.53 -0.67
C THR A 290 14.01 -2.30 -0.60
N TRP A 291 12.71 -2.52 -0.36
CA TRP A 291 11.66 -1.51 -0.37
C TRP A 291 11.14 -1.19 1.03
N GLY A 292 10.69 -2.20 1.76
CA GLY A 292 10.16 -2.07 3.12
C GLY A 292 11.00 -2.84 4.15
N VAL A 293 10.94 -2.39 5.38
CA VAL A 293 11.59 -3.03 6.54
C VAL A 293 10.73 -2.86 7.78
N GLN A 294 10.66 -3.91 8.61
CA GLN A 294 9.98 -3.86 9.89
C GLN A 294 10.62 -4.80 10.89
N VAL A 295 10.73 -4.36 12.16
CA VAL A 295 11.10 -5.24 13.27
C VAL A 295 9.83 -5.81 13.90
N ALA A 296 9.75 -7.12 13.97
CA ALA A 296 8.65 -7.82 14.63
C ALA A 296 9.12 -9.19 15.13
N ASN A 297 8.52 -9.72 16.20
CA ASN A 297 8.78 -11.06 16.72
C ASN A 297 10.28 -11.39 16.93
N GLY A 298 11.09 -10.40 17.30
CA GLY A 298 12.52 -10.57 17.51
C GLY A 298 13.35 -10.77 16.24
N SER A 299 12.81 -10.44 15.08
CA SER A 299 13.49 -10.50 13.78
C SER A 299 13.28 -9.19 13.00
N VAL A 300 14.14 -8.94 12.02
CA VAL A 300 13.91 -7.92 10.99
C VAL A 300 13.30 -8.59 9.77
N TYR A 301 12.20 -8.07 9.28
CA TYR A 301 11.60 -8.48 8.03
C TYR A 301 11.84 -7.41 6.97
N ALA A 302 12.10 -7.83 5.74
CA ALA A 302 12.31 -6.93 4.63
C ALA A 302 11.55 -7.39 3.39
N SER A 303 10.83 -6.48 2.74
CA SER A 303 10.33 -6.69 1.40
C SER A 303 11.39 -6.22 0.41
N ASP A 304 11.71 -7.07 -0.52
CA ASP A 304 12.64 -6.78 -1.61
C ASP A 304 11.90 -6.92 -2.94
N MET A 305 11.99 -5.89 -3.75
CA MET A 305 11.22 -5.78 -4.97
C MET A 305 11.45 -6.94 -5.93
N VAL A 306 12.70 -7.38 -6.03
CA VAL A 306 13.13 -8.43 -6.97
C VAL A 306 13.07 -9.82 -6.34
N THR A 307 13.43 -9.92 -5.05
CA THR A 307 13.68 -11.21 -4.41
C THR A 307 12.64 -11.59 -3.36
N GLY A 308 11.66 -10.73 -3.07
CA GLY A 308 10.48 -11.07 -2.25
C GLY A 308 10.62 -10.76 -0.77
N LEU A 309 10.11 -11.65 0.10
CA LEU A 309 10.10 -11.45 1.55
C LEU A 309 11.27 -12.16 2.21
N TRP A 310 11.98 -11.43 3.09
CA TRP A 310 13.14 -11.90 3.84
C TRP A 310 12.93 -11.76 5.34
N GLN A 311 13.49 -12.70 6.10
CA GLN A 311 13.66 -12.65 7.54
C GLN A 311 15.15 -12.58 7.86
N LEU A 312 15.53 -11.59 8.64
CA LEU A 312 16.91 -11.32 9.05
C LEU A 312 17.03 -11.41 10.57
N SER A 313 18.19 -11.79 11.07
CA SER A 313 18.46 -11.79 12.50
C SER A 313 18.67 -10.36 13.01
N LEU A 314 18.21 -10.10 14.25
CA LEU A 314 18.69 -9.01 15.06
C LEU A 314 19.96 -9.47 15.76
N ALA A 315 21.11 -8.90 15.45
CA ALA A 315 22.34 -9.22 16.14
C ALA A 315 23.09 -7.95 16.54
N SER A 316 23.54 -7.89 17.78
CA SER A 316 24.37 -6.79 18.31
C SER A 316 25.72 -6.64 17.59
N ALA A 317 26.13 -7.65 16.86
CA ALA A 317 27.39 -7.70 16.09
C ALA A 317 27.18 -7.72 14.56
N GLY A 318 25.96 -7.50 14.08
CA GLY A 318 25.60 -7.54 12.67
C GLY A 318 24.28 -8.24 12.40
N MET A 319 23.72 -8.06 11.21
CA MET A 319 22.54 -8.77 10.74
C MET A 319 22.94 -9.91 9.81
N GLY A 320 22.15 -10.99 9.79
CA GLY A 320 22.32 -12.12 8.89
C GLY A 320 21.00 -12.57 8.30
N VAL A 321 21.03 -13.14 7.10
CA VAL A 321 19.87 -13.75 6.48
C VAL A 321 19.49 -15.02 7.21
N MET A 322 18.29 -15.11 7.75
CA MET A 322 17.75 -16.33 8.36
C MET A 322 16.97 -17.16 7.34
N SER A 323 16.10 -16.50 6.59
CA SER A 323 15.26 -17.15 5.58
C SER A 323 14.72 -16.12 4.60
N GLY A 324 14.16 -16.58 3.49
CA GLY A 324 13.47 -15.72 2.52
C GLY A 324 12.73 -16.51 1.47
N ARG A 325 11.81 -15.84 0.81
CA ARG A 325 11.03 -16.44 -0.28
C ARG A 325 10.73 -15.43 -1.37
N ARG A 326 11.07 -15.79 -2.59
CA ARG A 326 10.82 -15.01 -3.79
C ARG A 326 9.32 -15.01 -4.15
N VAL A 327 8.85 -13.89 -4.66
CA VAL A 327 7.57 -13.78 -5.38
C VAL A 327 7.84 -13.94 -6.88
N PRO A 328 7.51 -15.08 -7.50
CA PRO A 328 7.93 -15.35 -8.87
C PRO A 328 7.11 -14.59 -9.92
N ASP A 329 5.87 -14.22 -9.60
CA ASP A 329 4.88 -13.67 -10.52
C ASP A 329 4.72 -12.16 -10.41
N ARG A 330 5.33 -11.51 -9.42
CA ARG A 330 5.15 -10.08 -9.12
C ARG A 330 6.38 -9.46 -8.49
N TRP A 331 6.50 -8.16 -8.63
CA TRP A 331 7.46 -7.38 -7.88
C TRP A 331 6.83 -6.95 -6.56
N THR A 332 7.53 -7.16 -5.46
CA THR A 332 7.07 -6.80 -4.11
C THR A 332 7.18 -5.30 -3.92
N SER A 333 6.22 -4.70 -3.24
CA SER A 333 6.29 -3.32 -2.74
C SER A 333 6.44 -3.31 -1.22
N ASP A 334 5.64 -2.53 -0.53
CA ASP A 334 5.74 -2.34 0.92
C ASP A 334 5.37 -3.59 1.74
N LEU A 335 5.63 -3.53 3.04
CA LEU A 335 5.56 -4.63 3.99
C LEU A 335 4.90 -4.18 5.29
N TRP A 336 4.01 -5.03 5.82
CA TRP A 336 3.63 -4.98 7.24
C TRP A 336 3.63 -6.37 7.87
N VAL A 337 4.18 -6.45 9.10
CA VAL A 337 4.22 -7.70 9.89
C VAL A 337 3.36 -7.53 11.13
N THR A 338 2.46 -8.47 11.38
CA THR A 338 1.63 -8.51 12.57
C THR A 338 1.36 -9.94 13.00
N GLY A 339 1.53 -10.23 14.29
CA GLY A 339 1.40 -11.58 14.82
C GLY A 339 2.33 -12.57 14.11
N GLY A 340 1.78 -13.67 13.63
CA GLY A 340 2.49 -14.68 12.84
C GLY A 340 2.39 -14.49 11.33
N PHE A 341 2.00 -13.29 10.86
CA PHE A 341 1.76 -12.99 9.45
C PHE A 341 2.57 -11.81 8.96
N ALA A 342 2.89 -11.81 7.67
CA ALA A 342 3.32 -10.63 6.95
C ALA A 342 2.40 -10.39 5.75
N PHE A 343 2.27 -9.13 5.38
CA PHE A 343 1.55 -8.69 4.20
C PHE A 343 2.49 -7.86 3.34
N THR A 344 2.54 -8.15 2.04
CA THR A 344 3.32 -7.34 1.11
C THR A 344 2.44 -6.91 -0.07
N GLY A 345 2.52 -5.65 -0.42
CA GLY A 345 1.96 -5.14 -1.65
C GLY A 345 2.72 -5.64 -2.87
N THR A 346 2.26 -5.27 -4.06
CA THR A 346 2.95 -5.56 -5.31
C THR A 346 3.01 -4.33 -6.21
N TRP A 347 4.15 -4.15 -6.85
CA TRP A 347 4.42 -3.00 -7.70
C TRP A 347 4.28 -3.33 -9.18
N GLY A 348 3.45 -2.57 -9.88
CA GLY A 348 3.24 -2.68 -11.32
C GLY A 348 3.70 -1.44 -12.10
N GLY A 349 3.65 -1.53 -13.41
CA GLY A 349 3.87 -0.40 -14.30
C GLY A 349 4.68 -0.73 -15.55
N SER A 350 4.66 0.18 -16.51
CA SER A 350 5.22 0.00 -17.87
C SER A 350 6.74 -0.24 -17.92
N LEU A 351 7.45 0.12 -16.85
CA LEU A 351 8.91 -0.03 -16.77
C LEU A 351 9.35 -1.35 -16.12
N ARG A 352 8.42 -2.17 -15.64
CA ARG A 352 8.72 -3.37 -14.86
C ARG A 352 8.22 -4.60 -15.59
N ARG A 353 9.14 -5.22 -16.31
CA ARG A 353 8.89 -6.47 -17.04
C ARG A 353 9.66 -7.59 -16.39
N ASP A 354 9.09 -8.78 -16.42
CA ASP A 354 9.81 -10.00 -16.04
C ASP A 354 10.92 -10.33 -17.06
N SER A 355 11.64 -11.41 -16.84
CA SER A 355 12.71 -11.88 -17.73
C SER A 355 12.21 -12.29 -19.13
N THR A 356 10.90 -12.45 -19.31
CA THR A 356 10.25 -12.77 -20.59
C THR A 356 9.78 -11.53 -21.34
N GLY A 357 9.90 -10.32 -20.72
CA GLY A 357 9.41 -9.06 -21.27
C GLY A 357 7.93 -8.81 -20.98
N THR A 358 7.26 -9.67 -20.21
CA THR A 358 5.87 -9.48 -19.79
C THR A 358 5.78 -8.45 -18.67
N LEU A 359 4.78 -7.57 -18.72
CA LEU A 359 4.51 -6.61 -17.65
C LEU A 359 4.08 -7.34 -16.39
N ASN A 360 4.77 -7.08 -15.27
CA ASN A 360 4.36 -7.59 -13.96
C ASN A 360 3.12 -6.83 -13.47
N PRO A 361 2.01 -7.53 -13.21
CA PRO A 361 0.85 -6.90 -12.59
C PRO A 361 1.16 -6.51 -11.14
N GLY A 362 0.78 -5.30 -10.74
CA GLY A 362 1.00 -4.75 -9.40
C GLY A 362 -0.27 -4.73 -8.53
N ASN A 363 -1.28 -5.51 -8.88
CA ASN A 363 -2.62 -5.43 -8.30
C ASN A 363 -2.91 -6.48 -7.23
N ALA A 364 -1.88 -6.96 -6.54
CA ALA A 364 -2.06 -8.00 -5.52
C ALA A 364 -1.51 -7.61 -4.15
N LEU A 365 -2.19 -8.08 -3.12
CA LEU A 365 -1.63 -8.28 -1.80
C LEU A 365 -1.16 -9.72 -1.68
N LYS A 366 0.05 -9.94 -1.21
CA LYS A 366 0.57 -11.26 -0.83
C LYS A 366 0.53 -11.38 0.70
N ALA A 367 -0.20 -12.39 1.19
CA ALA A 367 -0.19 -12.75 2.60
C ALA A 367 0.80 -13.91 2.84
N TRP A 368 1.50 -13.88 3.94
CA TRP A 368 2.56 -14.81 4.30
C TRP A 368 2.33 -15.34 5.71
N LEU A 369 2.44 -16.66 5.89
CA LEU A 369 2.56 -17.27 7.21
C LEU A 369 4.05 -17.30 7.59
N LEU A 370 4.39 -16.65 8.68
CA LEU A 370 5.76 -16.60 9.19
C LEU A 370 6.07 -17.90 9.95
N GLN A 371 7.22 -18.48 9.64
CA GLN A 371 7.70 -19.70 10.29
C GLN A 371 8.83 -19.35 11.26
N PRO A 372 8.79 -19.77 12.53
CA PRO A 372 9.83 -19.43 13.50
C PRO A 372 11.25 -19.85 13.09
N SER A 373 11.37 -20.91 12.29
CA SER A 373 12.66 -21.49 11.87
C SER A 373 12.73 -21.88 10.40
N GLY A 374 11.93 -21.23 9.55
CA GLY A 374 11.86 -21.58 8.14
C GLY A 374 11.50 -20.40 7.23
N ALA A 375 11.56 -20.62 5.93
CA ALA A 375 11.16 -19.60 4.97
C ALA A 375 9.67 -19.26 5.11
N PRO A 376 9.30 -17.95 4.98
CA PRO A 376 7.90 -17.54 4.95
C PRO A 376 7.11 -18.32 3.90
N VAL A 377 5.90 -18.72 4.22
CA VAL A 377 5.02 -19.45 3.31
C VAL A 377 3.99 -18.48 2.75
N SER A 378 4.03 -18.25 1.43
CA SER A 378 2.96 -17.50 0.76
C SER A 378 1.66 -18.28 0.85
N LEU A 379 0.60 -17.61 1.31
CA LEU A 379 -0.73 -18.20 1.34
C LEU A 379 -1.27 -18.31 -0.09
N PRO A 380 -2.00 -19.39 -0.42
CA PRO A 380 -2.48 -19.64 -1.79
C PRO A 380 -3.45 -18.57 -2.30
N ASP A 381 -4.22 -17.97 -1.40
CA ASP A 381 -5.25 -16.97 -1.72
C ASP A 381 -4.71 -15.54 -1.58
N SER A 382 -3.71 -15.20 -2.41
CA SER A 382 -3.33 -13.80 -2.56
C SER A 382 -4.52 -12.99 -3.05
N LEU A 383 -4.80 -11.88 -2.38
CA LEU A 383 -5.88 -10.99 -2.76
C LEU A 383 -5.53 -10.25 -4.05
N ILE A 384 -6.36 -10.36 -5.06
CA ILE A 384 -6.26 -9.60 -6.30
C ILE A 384 -7.23 -8.42 -6.23
N LEU A 385 -6.73 -7.22 -6.44
CA LEU A 385 -7.51 -5.98 -6.48
C LEU A 385 -7.80 -5.62 -7.94
N GLU A 386 -9.05 -5.83 -8.35
CA GLU A 386 -9.48 -5.51 -9.70
C GLU A 386 -9.49 -3.99 -9.95
N GLY A 387 -9.08 -3.58 -11.15
CA GLY A 387 -9.06 -2.17 -11.54
C GLY A 387 -7.93 -1.35 -10.91
N VAL A 388 -6.94 -1.99 -10.31
CA VAL A 388 -5.76 -1.38 -9.68
C VAL A 388 -4.50 -1.73 -10.47
N GLY A 389 -3.56 -0.79 -10.57
CA GLY A 389 -2.28 -1.01 -11.25
C GLY A 389 -1.10 -1.31 -10.32
N THR A 390 -1.16 -0.81 -9.09
CA THR A 390 -0.12 -0.99 -8.07
C THR A 390 -0.76 -0.97 -6.69
N VAL A 391 -0.41 -1.92 -5.82
CA VAL A 391 -0.63 -1.84 -4.37
C VAL A 391 0.67 -1.29 -3.79
N SER A 392 0.68 0.01 -3.50
CA SER A 392 1.92 0.75 -3.19
C SER A 392 2.32 0.62 -1.72
N ASP A 393 1.34 0.66 -0.81
CA ASP A 393 1.59 0.70 0.62
C ASP A 393 0.65 -0.23 1.38
N VAL A 394 1.12 -0.71 2.52
CA VAL A 394 0.45 -1.69 3.38
C VAL A 394 0.65 -1.30 4.83
N GLU A 395 -0.44 -1.03 5.57
CA GLU A 395 -0.37 -0.73 7.00
C GLU A 395 -1.43 -1.49 7.80
N VAL A 396 -1.10 -1.86 9.03
CA VAL A 396 -2.07 -2.44 9.98
C VAL A 396 -2.34 -1.44 11.09
N SER A 397 -3.61 -1.26 11.42
CA SER A 397 -4.03 -0.40 12.53
C SER A 397 -3.36 -0.77 13.86
N ALA A 398 -3.17 0.20 14.75
CA ALA A 398 -2.47 0.00 16.01
C ALA A 398 -3.06 -1.10 16.91
N ASP A 399 -4.35 -1.40 16.76
CA ASP A 399 -5.03 -2.50 17.46
C ASP A 399 -4.88 -3.87 16.79
N GLY A 400 -4.18 -3.93 15.65
CA GLY A 400 -3.92 -5.15 14.88
C GLY A 400 -5.14 -5.71 14.14
N ARG A 401 -6.25 -4.97 14.05
CA ARG A 401 -7.54 -5.50 13.57
C ARG A 401 -7.89 -5.12 12.15
N ARG A 402 -7.22 -4.12 11.58
CA ARG A 402 -7.53 -3.60 10.24
C ARG A 402 -6.26 -3.52 9.41
N LEU A 403 -6.39 -3.91 8.16
CA LEU A 403 -5.37 -3.79 7.14
C LEU A 403 -5.80 -2.68 6.18
N LEU A 404 -4.95 -1.70 5.99
CA LEU A 404 -5.04 -0.65 4.99
C LEU A 404 -4.13 -1.00 3.82
N LEU A 405 -4.64 -0.88 2.63
CA LEU A 405 -3.87 -0.95 1.39
C LEU A 405 -4.11 0.33 0.62
N THR A 406 -3.06 0.99 0.17
CA THR A 406 -3.20 2.03 -0.84
C THR A 406 -2.86 1.51 -2.22
N ALA A 407 -3.46 2.12 -3.22
CA ALA A 407 -3.34 1.67 -4.60
C ALA A 407 -3.29 2.84 -5.56
N GLU A 408 -2.35 2.73 -6.49
CA GLU A 408 -2.19 3.67 -7.58
C GLU A 408 -2.69 3.09 -8.89
N ARG A 409 -3.01 4.01 -9.81
CA ARG A 409 -3.36 3.71 -11.20
C ARG A 409 -4.59 2.82 -11.33
N GLY A 410 -5.28 3.01 -12.43
CA GLY A 410 -6.51 2.30 -12.70
C GLY A 410 -7.75 2.95 -12.04
N PRO A 411 -8.95 2.54 -12.46
CA PRO A 411 -10.20 3.17 -12.05
C PRO A 411 -10.57 2.92 -10.59
N ALA A 412 -9.97 1.92 -9.94
CA ALA A 412 -10.18 1.60 -8.53
C ALA A 412 -9.00 2.05 -7.64
N GLY A 413 -8.04 2.83 -8.16
CA GLY A 413 -6.96 3.41 -7.36
C GLY A 413 -7.50 4.24 -6.20
N GLY A 414 -6.88 4.14 -5.03
CA GLY A 414 -7.34 4.75 -3.80
C GLY A 414 -6.90 3.96 -2.58
N PHE A 415 -7.78 3.70 -1.62
CA PHE A 415 -7.46 2.79 -0.53
C PHE A 415 -8.53 1.72 -0.31
N PHE A 416 -8.11 0.62 0.32
CA PHE A 416 -8.93 -0.52 0.69
C PHE A 416 -8.70 -0.86 2.15
N LEU A 417 -9.78 -1.17 2.88
CA LEU A 417 -9.74 -1.63 4.26
C LEU A 417 -10.22 -3.07 4.36
N TYR A 418 -9.47 -3.88 5.09
CA TYR A 418 -9.80 -5.27 5.39
C TYR A 418 -9.81 -5.53 6.89
N ASP A 419 -10.64 -6.46 7.33
CA ASP A 419 -10.67 -6.98 8.68
C ASP A 419 -9.65 -8.10 8.83
N LEU A 420 -8.80 -8.03 9.85
CA LEU A 420 -7.76 -8.99 10.18
C LEU A 420 -8.16 -9.95 11.31
N ALA A 421 -9.42 -10.04 11.70
CA ALA A 421 -9.85 -11.00 12.71
C ALA A 421 -9.49 -12.46 12.33
N ASP A 422 -9.48 -12.75 11.03
CA ASP A 422 -8.91 -13.97 10.44
C ASP A 422 -7.96 -13.59 9.30
N PRO A 423 -6.64 -13.53 9.55
CA PRO A 423 -5.65 -13.18 8.54
C PRO A 423 -5.54 -14.16 7.36
N LEU A 424 -6.08 -15.38 7.52
CA LEU A 424 -6.18 -16.38 6.44
C LEU A 424 -7.32 -16.07 5.46
N HIS A 425 -8.35 -15.35 5.94
CA HIS A 425 -9.56 -15.05 5.16
C HIS A 425 -9.90 -13.56 5.32
N LEU A 426 -9.14 -12.70 4.65
CA LEU A 426 -9.31 -11.26 4.70
C LEU A 426 -10.73 -10.87 4.29
N ARG A 427 -11.46 -10.22 5.20
CA ARG A 427 -12.81 -9.75 4.95
C ARG A 427 -12.78 -8.28 4.56
N PHE A 428 -13.20 -7.99 3.35
CA PHE A 428 -13.32 -6.61 2.87
C PHE A 428 -14.26 -5.78 3.77
N VAL A 429 -13.81 -4.58 4.13
CA VAL A 429 -14.55 -3.62 4.98
C VAL A 429 -15.03 -2.43 4.17
N ALA A 430 -14.12 -1.75 3.47
CA ALA A 430 -14.40 -0.53 2.75
C ALA A 430 -13.34 -0.24 1.68
N SER A 431 -13.69 0.58 0.70
CA SER A 431 -12.74 1.20 -0.20
C SER A 431 -13.17 2.62 -0.55
N VAL A 432 -12.20 3.44 -0.90
CA VAL A 432 -12.41 4.75 -1.49
C VAL A 432 -11.60 4.80 -2.78
N ALA A 433 -12.26 5.09 -3.90
CA ALA A 433 -11.58 5.40 -5.14
C ALA A 433 -11.20 6.88 -5.15
N GLU A 434 -9.96 7.18 -5.49
CA GLU A 434 -9.43 8.54 -5.59
C GLU A 434 -8.82 8.74 -6.99
N ALA A 435 -9.15 9.85 -7.63
CA ALA A 435 -8.62 10.14 -8.96
C ALA A 435 -7.08 10.20 -8.93
N GLY A 436 -6.43 9.38 -9.74
CA GLY A 436 -4.98 9.22 -9.74
C GLY A 436 -4.45 8.16 -8.74
N GLY A 437 -5.31 7.70 -7.82
CA GLY A 437 -4.94 6.76 -6.76
C GLY A 437 -4.30 7.42 -5.55
N LEU A 438 -3.93 6.61 -4.58
CA LEU A 438 -3.22 7.02 -3.37
C LEU A 438 -1.91 6.24 -3.29
N HIS A 439 -0.82 6.94 -3.02
CA HIS A 439 0.52 6.35 -2.97
C HIS A 439 0.78 5.67 -1.62
N THR A 440 0.64 6.40 -0.53
CA THR A 440 0.76 5.88 0.83
C THR A 440 -0.46 6.24 1.66
N GLY A 441 -0.63 5.57 2.80
CA GLY A 441 -1.70 5.86 3.72
C GLY A 441 -1.42 5.36 5.12
N THR A 442 -1.63 6.21 6.11
CA THR A 442 -1.34 5.92 7.51
C THR A 442 -2.59 6.02 8.37
N PHE A 443 -2.76 5.06 9.29
CA PHE A 443 -3.79 5.12 10.31
C PHE A 443 -3.39 6.10 11.42
N ALA A 444 -4.37 6.88 11.90
CA ALA A 444 -4.22 7.66 13.11
C ALA A 444 -5.52 7.71 13.90
N LYS A 445 -5.40 7.71 15.23
CA LYS A 445 -6.53 7.94 16.11
C LYS A 445 -6.42 9.31 16.77
N ILE A 446 -7.31 10.24 16.40
CA ILE A 446 -7.29 11.62 16.90
C ILE A 446 -8.70 12.00 17.36
N GLY A 447 -8.81 12.48 18.60
CA GLY A 447 -10.09 12.89 19.16
C GLY A 447 -11.16 11.78 19.20
N GLY A 448 -10.74 10.52 19.34
CA GLY A 448 -11.62 9.34 19.35
C GLY A 448 -12.06 8.88 17.96
N ARG A 449 -11.62 9.54 16.89
CA ARG A 449 -11.90 9.18 15.48
C ARG A 449 -10.77 8.34 14.92
N ASP A 450 -11.10 7.31 14.17
CA ASP A 450 -10.16 6.53 13.38
C ASP A 450 -10.05 7.17 11.98
N LEU A 451 -8.84 7.53 11.61
CA LEU A 451 -8.56 8.33 10.41
C LEU A 451 -7.53 7.63 9.53
N VAL A 452 -7.61 7.88 8.23
CA VAL A 452 -6.56 7.56 7.26
C VAL A 452 -6.04 8.86 6.69
N PHE A 453 -4.74 9.09 6.83
CA PHE A 453 -4.00 10.15 6.19
C PHE A 453 -3.33 9.57 4.96
N ALA A 454 -3.61 10.09 3.79
CA ALA A 454 -3.13 9.49 2.55
C ALA A 454 -2.48 10.52 1.62
N ALA A 455 -1.46 10.07 0.92
CA ALA A 455 -0.75 10.85 -0.07
C ALA A 455 -1.35 10.60 -1.47
N ARG A 456 -2.00 11.62 -2.04
CA ARG A 456 -2.43 11.59 -3.45
C ARG A 456 -1.29 12.10 -4.33
N ASN A 457 -0.79 11.24 -5.23
CA ASN A 457 0.37 11.48 -6.08
C ASN A 457 0.23 10.76 -7.43
N PRO A 458 0.74 11.26 -8.56
CA PRO A 458 1.08 12.64 -8.89
C PRO A 458 -0.09 13.34 -9.60
N GLY A 459 0.05 14.52 -10.09
CA GLY A 459 -0.92 15.20 -10.97
C GLY A 459 -1.71 16.29 -10.26
N ASP A 460 -2.23 16.03 -9.09
CA ASP A 460 -2.88 16.97 -8.20
C ASP A 460 -2.51 16.62 -6.76
N PRO A 461 -1.24 16.88 -6.35
CA PRO A 461 -0.69 16.38 -5.10
C PRO A 461 -1.40 17.00 -3.89
N ALA A 462 -1.85 16.15 -3.00
CA ALA A 462 -2.52 16.56 -1.78
C ALA A 462 -2.35 15.55 -0.64
N LEU A 463 -2.31 16.06 0.59
CA LEU A 463 -2.66 15.27 1.76
C LEU A 463 -4.18 15.17 1.82
N VAL A 464 -4.73 13.99 1.73
CA VAL A 464 -6.16 13.72 1.89
C VAL A 464 -6.42 12.95 3.16
N ILE A 465 -7.42 13.38 3.93
CA ILE A 465 -7.73 12.80 5.23
C ILE A 465 -9.15 12.25 5.20
N TYR A 466 -9.30 10.98 5.59
CA TYR A 466 -10.58 10.28 5.64
C TYR A 466 -10.91 9.87 7.07
N ASP A 467 -12.16 10.10 7.47
CA ASP A 467 -12.73 9.49 8.66
C ASP A 467 -13.25 8.10 8.29
N VAL A 468 -12.65 7.09 8.90
CA VAL A 468 -13.01 5.69 8.70
C VAL A 468 -13.68 5.07 9.94
N THR A 469 -13.99 5.88 10.95
CA THR A 469 -14.61 5.44 12.21
C THR A 469 -15.86 4.59 11.98
N GLY A 470 -16.74 5.05 11.07
CA GLY A 470 -17.96 4.31 10.72
C GLY A 470 -17.71 3.01 9.96
N ALA A 471 -16.59 2.88 9.26
CA ALA A 471 -16.22 1.66 8.56
C ALA A 471 -15.63 0.60 9.49
N LEU A 472 -15.16 1.00 10.67
CA LEU A 472 -14.49 0.11 11.63
C LEU A 472 -15.43 -0.40 12.73
N GLN A 473 -16.66 0.12 12.81
CA GLN A 473 -17.73 -0.37 13.67
C GLN A 473 -18.51 -1.49 12.96
#